data_02cf8ecd45d89f3e765021fec7d633e8
#
_entry.id   02cf8ecd45d89f3e765021fec7d633e8
#
_cell.length_a   1.000
_cell.length_b   1.000
_cell.length_c   1.000
_cell.angle_alpha   90.00
_cell.angle_beta   90.00
_cell.angle_gamma   90.00
#
_symmetry.space_group_name_H-M   'P 1'
#
loop_
_entity.id
_entity.type
_entity.pdbx_description
1 polymer ?
#
loop_
_entity_poly.entity_id
_entity_poly.type
_entity_poly.pdbx_seq_one_letter_code
_entity_poly.pdbx_strand_id
1 'polypeptide(L)'
;IEGEDAELVVADSASTDGSMRMMAEKFPSVRRIELDKNYGFTGGYNRALEQIDAEYFVLLNSDIEVPDGWLHPLTETLDRNPDVGACAPKLHSWYEKDKFEYAGAAGGYIDSFGFPFCRGRIMKMVETDEGQYDTPADVLWATGACLMVRSELFNSLGGLDDRFFAHMEEID
;
A
#
# COMPACT_ATOMS: atom_id res chain seq x y z
N ILE A 1 -3.67 -5.42 -14.15
CA ILE A 1 -2.28 -5.18 -14.61
C ILE A 1 -2.14 -5.50 -16.11
N GLU A 2 -3.19 -6.04 -16.73
CA GLU A 2 -3.17 -6.32 -18.18
C GLU A 2 -3.00 -5.01 -18.98
N GLY A 3 -1.91 -4.91 -19.76
CA GLY A 3 -1.61 -3.71 -20.55
C GLY A 3 -0.73 -2.66 -19.89
N GLU A 4 -0.30 -2.88 -18.66
CA GLU A 4 0.64 -2.02 -17.94
C GLU A 4 2.01 -2.69 -17.84
N ASP A 5 3.08 -1.90 -17.84
CA ASP A 5 4.45 -2.38 -17.61
C ASP A 5 4.66 -2.62 -16.09
N ALA A 6 3.99 -3.64 -15.57
CA ALA A 6 3.98 -3.95 -14.16
C ALA A 6 3.97 -5.47 -13.91
N GLU A 7 4.73 -5.92 -12.92
CA GLU A 7 4.77 -7.30 -12.46
C GLU A 7 3.99 -7.44 -11.14
N LEU A 8 3.10 -8.44 -11.09
CA LEU A 8 2.48 -8.86 -9.84
C LEU A 8 3.36 -9.89 -9.14
N VAL A 9 3.77 -9.59 -7.93
CA VAL A 9 4.55 -10.49 -7.08
C VAL A 9 3.79 -10.75 -5.80
N VAL A 10 3.61 -12.00 -5.43
CA VAL A 10 3.03 -12.40 -4.15
C VAL A 10 4.15 -12.77 -3.19
N ALA A 11 4.30 -11.97 -2.13
CA ALA A 11 5.23 -12.25 -1.04
C ALA A 11 4.48 -12.96 0.11
N ASP A 12 4.94 -14.16 0.45
CA ASP A 12 4.34 -14.97 1.49
C ASP A 12 5.23 -15.03 2.74
N SER A 13 4.65 -14.70 3.88
CA SER A 13 5.32 -14.71 5.18
C SER A 13 5.19 -16.07 5.89
N ALA A 14 5.53 -17.17 5.19
CA ALA A 14 5.49 -18.54 5.67
C ALA A 14 4.08 -19.01 6.08
N SER A 15 3.09 -18.78 5.24
CA SER A 15 1.71 -19.22 5.46
C SER A 15 1.60 -20.74 5.55
N THR A 16 0.78 -21.23 6.48
CA THR A 16 0.56 -22.66 6.71
C THR A 16 -0.83 -23.14 6.32
N ASP A 17 -1.68 -22.25 5.81
CA ASP A 17 -3.09 -22.48 5.50
C ASP A 17 -3.37 -23.04 4.09
N GLY A 18 -2.34 -23.25 3.30
CA GLY A 18 -2.43 -23.72 1.92
C GLY A 18 -2.56 -22.62 0.88
N SER A 19 -2.41 -21.35 1.23
CA SER A 19 -2.43 -20.19 0.31
C SER A 19 -1.43 -20.36 -0.84
N MET A 20 -0.18 -20.75 -0.54
CA MET A 20 0.85 -20.94 -1.56
C MET A 20 0.57 -22.08 -2.51
N ARG A 21 -0.05 -23.18 -2.01
CA ARG A 21 -0.50 -24.26 -2.88
C ARG A 21 -1.61 -23.79 -3.82
N MET A 22 -2.59 -23.04 -3.30
CA MET A 22 -3.67 -22.45 -4.09
C MET A 22 -3.10 -21.52 -5.17
N MET A 23 -2.12 -20.67 -4.82
CA MET A 23 -1.44 -19.79 -5.77
C MET A 23 -0.73 -20.60 -6.87
N ALA A 24 -0.02 -21.66 -6.51
CA ALA A 24 0.66 -22.51 -7.49
C ALA A 24 -0.31 -23.20 -8.45
N GLU A 25 -1.48 -23.62 -7.96
CA GLU A 25 -2.49 -24.33 -8.76
C GLU A 25 -3.31 -23.37 -9.66
N LYS A 26 -3.74 -22.23 -9.12
CA LYS A 26 -4.66 -21.32 -9.83
C LYS A 26 -3.95 -20.19 -10.58
N PHE A 27 -2.79 -19.75 -10.12
CA PHE A 27 -2.04 -18.61 -10.66
C PHE A 27 -0.57 -18.98 -10.89
N PRO A 28 -0.27 -20.00 -11.70
CA PRO A 28 1.09 -20.52 -11.87
C PRO A 28 2.08 -19.51 -12.49
N SER A 29 1.57 -18.53 -13.23
CA SER A 29 2.37 -17.48 -13.87
C SER A 29 2.74 -16.33 -12.93
N VAL A 30 2.10 -16.21 -11.78
CA VAL A 30 2.40 -15.16 -10.82
C VAL A 30 3.68 -15.49 -10.07
N ARG A 31 4.62 -14.57 -10.05
CA ARG A 31 5.86 -14.70 -9.28
C ARG A 31 5.55 -14.76 -7.79
N ARG A 32 6.20 -15.69 -7.10
CA ARG A 32 6.07 -15.86 -5.66
C ARG A 32 7.41 -15.71 -4.99
N ILE A 33 7.43 -15.03 -3.86
CA ILE A 33 8.57 -14.92 -2.95
C ILE A 33 8.11 -15.52 -1.61
N GLU A 34 8.63 -16.70 -1.30
CA GLU A 34 8.28 -17.42 -0.07
C GLU A 34 9.36 -17.15 0.98
N LEU A 35 9.01 -16.46 2.05
CA LEU A 35 9.90 -16.17 3.16
C LEU A 35 9.96 -17.39 4.10
N ASP A 36 11.07 -17.55 4.81
CA ASP A 36 11.33 -18.68 5.70
C ASP A 36 10.51 -18.63 7.01
N LYS A 37 10.01 -17.45 7.37
CA LYS A 37 9.15 -17.23 8.55
C LYS A 37 8.35 -15.95 8.42
N ASN A 38 7.41 -15.73 9.34
CA ASN A 38 6.68 -14.48 9.45
C ASN A 38 7.55 -13.38 10.06
N TYR A 39 7.89 -12.39 9.24
CA TYR A 39 8.63 -11.18 9.63
C TYR A 39 7.74 -9.98 9.95
N GLY A 40 6.42 -10.17 9.97
CA GLY A 40 5.46 -9.09 10.06
C GLY A 40 5.27 -8.35 8.73
N PHE A 41 4.60 -7.22 8.77
CA PHE A 41 4.36 -6.39 7.61
C PHE A 41 5.68 -5.77 7.09
N THR A 42 6.37 -5.01 7.94
CA THR A 42 7.60 -4.29 7.59
C THR A 42 8.71 -5.20 7.10
N GLY A 43 9.06 -6.19 7.91
CA GLY A 43 10.12 -7.12 7.57
C GLY A 43 9.77 -8.03 6.39
N GLY A 44 8.49 -8.31 6.16
CA GLY A 44 8.00 -9.06 5.00
C GLY A 44 8.20 -8.28 3.71
N TYR A 45 7.75 -7.02 3.66
CA TYR A 45 7.95 -6.14 2.51
C TYR A 45 9.43 -5.86 2.23
N ASN A 46 10.23 -5.51 3.24
CA ASN A 46 11.65 -5.25 3.06
C ASN A 46 12.34 -6.42 2.35
N ARG A 47 12.17 -7.65 2.84
CA ARG A 47 12.81 -8.84 2.27
C ARG A 47 12.28 -9.24 0.91
N ALA A 48 11.02 -8.97 0.64
CA ALA A 48 10.45 -9.22 -0.68
C ALA A 48 10.98 -8.20 -1.70
N LEU A 49 10.98 -6.92 -1.36
CA LEU A 49 11.37 -5.83 -2.24
C LEU A 49 12.88 -5.83 -2.55
N GLU A 50 13.73 -6.34 -1.65
CA GLU A 50 15.16 -6.58 -1.93
C GLU A 50 15.40 -7.52 -3.13
N GLN A 51 14.40 -8.31 -3.53
CA GLN A 51 14.49 -9.28 -4.63
C GLN A 51 13.82 -8.76 -5.92
N ILE A 52 13.37 -7.51 -5.94
CA ILE A 52 12.62 -6.91 -7.04
C ILE A 52 13.39 -5.69 -7.54
N ASP A 53 13.59 -5.64 -8.86
CA ASP A 53 14.17 -4.50 -9.56
C ASP A 53 13.06 -3.80 -10.36
N ALA A 54 12.68 -2.60 -9.94
CA ALA A 54 11.64 -1.80 -10.54
C ALA A 54 11.85 -0.32 -10.22
N GLU A 55 11.28 0.58 -11.02
CA GLU A 55 11.32 2.03 -10.78
C GLU A 55 10.42 2.43 -9.61
N TYR A 56 9.26 1.80 -9.51
CA TYR A 56 8.30 1.99 -8.44
C TYR A 56 7.98 0.66 -7.76
N PHE A 57 7.81 0.70 -6.46
CA PHE A 57 7.21 -0.38 -5.69
C PHE A 57 5.76 -0.02 -5.34
N VAL A 58 4.87 -0.99 -5.40
CA VAL A 58 3.51 -0.87 -4.87
C VAL A 58 3.33 -1.88 -3.76
N LEU A 59 3.19 -1.37 -2.54
CA LEU A 59 2.75 -2.17 -1.42
C LEU A 59 1.24 -2.29 -1.55
N LEU A 60 0.74 -3.52 -1.67
CA LEU A 60 -0.68 -3.79 -1.84
C LEU A 60 -1.09 -4.97 -0.96
N ASN A 61 -2.03 -4.74 -0.06
CA ASN A 61 -2.58 -5.80 0.76
C ASN A 61 -3.44 -6.77 -0.06
N SER A 62 -3.42 -8.04 0.30
CA SER A 62 -4.16 -9.10 -0.40
C SER A 62 -5.68 -9.03 -0.24
N ASP A 63 -6.19 -8.15 0.63
CA ASP A 63 -7.61 -7.90 0.88
C ASP A 63 -8.12 -6.59 0.24
N ILE A 64 -7.34 -6.00 -0.67
CA ILE A 64 -7.73 -4.83 -1.47
C ILE A 64 -8.26 -5.28 -2.83
N GLU A 65 -9.44 -4.79 -3.20
CA GLU A 65 -9.96 -4.87 -4.57
C GLU A 65 -9.59 -3.60 -5.33
N VAL A 66 -9.01 -3.76 -6.51
CA VAL A 66 -8.60 -2.64 -7.37
C VAL A 66 -9.44 -2.61 -8.65
N PRO A 67 -9.88 -1.42 -9.12
CA PRO A 67 -10.57 -1.28 -10.41
C PRO A 67 -9.58 -1.38 -11.57
N ASP A 68 -10.10 -1.55 -12.78
CA ASP A 68 -9.29 -1.50 -14.00
C ASP A 68 -8.58 -0.14 -14.13
N GLY A 69 -7.31 -0.16 -14.53
CA GLY A 69 -6.49 1.04 -14.75
C GLY A 69 -6.11 1.82 -13.50
N TRP A 70 -6.27 1.25 -12.32
CA TRP A 70 -5.97 1.91 -11.04
C TRP A 70 -4.51 2.32 -10.85
N LEU A 71 -3.60 1.60 -11.50
CA LEU A 71 -2.16 1.81 -11.37
C LEU A 71 -1.71 3.06 -12.14
N HIS A 72 -2.30 3.30 -13.32
CA HIS A 72 -1.92 4.39 -14.20
C HIS A 72 -1.95 5.79 -13.54
N PRO A 73 -2.99 6.19 -12.79
CA PRO A 73 -3.00 7.49 -12.11
C PRO A 73 -1.90 7.65 -11.06
N LEU A 74 -1.51 6.56 -10.40
CA LEU A 74 -0.43 6.58 -9.41
C LEU A 74 0.92 6.77 -10.09
N THR A 75 1.19 6.01 -11.15
CA THR A 75 2.40 6.13 -11.97
C THR A 75 2.51 7.53 -12.56
N GLU A 76 1.42 8.02 -13.20
CA GLU A 76 1.39 9.38 -13.76
C GLU A 76 1.64 10.47 -12.71
N THR A 77 1.16 10.27 -11.49
CA THR A 77 1.39 11.20 -10.38
C THR A 77 2.88 11.29 -10.04
N LEU A 78 3.56 10.17 -9.91
CA LEU A 78 4.99 10.17 -9.64
C LEU A 78 5.79 10.69 -10.84
N ASP A 79 5.48 10.27 -12.06
CA ASP A 79 6.19 10.70 -13.27
C ASP A 79 6.17 12.22 -13.47
N ARG A 80 5.02 12.84 -13.21
CA ARG A 80 4.84 14.30 -13.37
C ARG A 80 5.39 15.12 -12.22
N ASN A 81 5.63 14.50 -11.06
CA ASN A 81 6.04 15.20 -9.84
C ASN A 81 7.30 14.55 -9.25
N PRO A 82 8.49 14.87 -9.77
CA PRO A 82 9.74 14.23 -9.32
C PRO A 82 10.08 14.47 -7.84
N ASP A 83 9.51 15.52 -7.24
CA ASP A 83 9.67 15.82 -5.81
C ASP A 83 8.75 14.99 -4.90
N VAL A 84 7.76 14.25 -5.47
CA VAL A 84 6.89 13.35 -4.74
C VAL A 84 7.57 12.00 -4.59
N GLY A 85 7.80 11.56 -3.36
CA GLY A 85 8.45 10.29 -3.05
C GLY A 85 7.52 9.08 -3.09
N ALA A 86 6.27 9.29 -2.68
CA ALA A 86 5.25 8.24 -2.64
C ALA A 86 3.86 8.83 -2.86
N CYS A 87 2.91 8.01 -3.30
CA CYS A 87 1.50 8.37 -3.41
C CYS A 87 0.59 7.17 -3.11
N ALA A 88 -0.63 7.46 -2.71
CA ALA A 88 -1.66 6.45 -2.43
C ALA A 88 -3.02 6.89 -2.95
N PRO A 89 -3.88 5.96 -3.37
CA PRO A 89 -5.25 6.27 -3.75
C PRO A 89 -6.13 6.49 -2.52
N LYS A 90 -7.33 7.03 -2.74
CA LYS A 90 -8.42 6.92 -1.77
C LYS A 90 -8.84 5.46 -1.64
N LEU A 91 -9.10 5.01 -0.42
CA LEU A 91 -9.64 3.68 -0.15
C LEU A 91 -11.07 3.79 0.36
N HIS A 92 -11.96 2.98 -0.22
CA HIS A 92 -13.35 2.86 0.19
C HIS A 92 -13.56 1.60 1.02
N SER A 93 -14.55 1.65 1.91
CA SER A 93 -15.00 0.50 2.65
C SER A 93 -15.52 -0.60 1.71
N TRP A 94 -15.14 -1.84 1.95
CA TRP A 94 -15.68 -2.99 1.23
C TRP A 94 -17.19 -3.16 1.44
N TYR A 95 -17.68 -2.87 2.65
CA TYR A 95 -19.07 -3.09 3.04
C TYR A 95 -19.98 -1.90 2.71
N GLU A 96 -19.48 -0.67 2.83
CA GLU A 96 -20.19 0.57 2.58
C GLU A 96 -19.44 1.34 1.50
N LYS A 97 -19.66 0.97 0.24
CA LYS A 97 -18.89 1.43 -0.94
C LYS A 97 -18.89 2.95 -1.16
N ASP A 98 -19.84 3.66 -0.55
CA ASP A 98 -19.96 5.11 -0.57
C ASP A 98 -19.17 5.80 0.56
N LYS A 99 -18.56 5.02 1.45
CA LYS A 99 -17.75 5.55 2.56
C LYS A 99 -16.28 5.23 2.39
N PHE A 100 -15.45 6.06 3.01
CA PHE A 100 -14.02 5.79 3.10
C PHE A 100 -13.73 4.55 3.94
N GLU A 101 -12.58 3.94 3.67
CA GLU A 101 -12.04 2.88 4.50
C GLU A 101 -11.62 3.45 5.86
N TYR A 102 -11.72 2.63 6.91
CA TYR A 102 -11.52 3.07 8.30
C TYR A 102 -10.06 3.42 8.63
N ALA A 103 -9.08 2.68 8.13
CA ALA A 103 -7.70 2.73 8.61
C ALA A 103 -6.73 3.48 7.67
N GLY A 104 -7.21 4.21 6.69
CA GLY A 104 -6.31 4.91 5.78
C GLY A 104 -7.02 5.92 4.91
N ALA A 105 -8.28 5.65 4.62
CA ALA A 105 -9.19 6.56 3.92
C ALA A 105 -8.51 7.29 2.71
N ALA A 106 -8.25 8.59 2.84
CA ALA A 106 -7.63 9.45 1.83
C ALA A 106 -6.30 10.06 2.32
N GLY A 107 -5.52 9.26 3.09
CA GLY A 107 -4.28 9.70 3.73
C GLY A 107 -4.50 10.41 5.06
N GLY A 108 -3.44 10.81 5.73
CA GLY A 108 -3.56 11.36 7.07
C GLY A 108 -2.54 12.41 7.45
N TYR A 109 -2.76 12.96 8.62
CA TYR A 109 -1.95 13.98 9.27
C TYR A 109 -1.68 13.61 10.71
N ILE A 110 -0.85 14.39 11.38
CA ILE A 110 -0.62 14.34 12.83
C ILE A 110 -0.96 15.71 13.40
N ASP A 111 -1.70 15.74 14.51
CA ASP A 111 -1.99 16.99 15.20
C ASP A 111 -0.80 17.51 16.02
N SER A 112 -0.94 18.70 16.62
CA SER A 112 0.12 19.32 17.41
C SER A 112 0.52 18.56 18.69
N PHE A 113 -0.26 17.55 19.09
CA PHE A 113 0.01 16.68 20.23
C PHE A 113 0.60 15.31 19.80
N GLY A 114 0.79 15.08 18.48
CA GLY A 114 1.31 13.83 17.97
C GLY A 114 0.25 12.75 17.72
N PHE A 115 -1.04 13.07 17.72
CA PHE A 115 -2.09 12.10 17.41
C PHE A 115 -2.35 12.04 15.90
N PRO A 116 -2.26 10.86 15.28
CA PRO A 116 -2.59 10.69 13.87
C PRO A 116 -4.10 10.72 13.66
N PHE A 117 -4.51 11.29 12.52
CA PHE A 117 -5.90 11.30 12.05
C PHE A 117 -5.97 11.22 10.53
N CYS A 118 -7.08 10.72 10.00
CA CYS A 118 -7.27 10.51 8.56
C CYS A 118 -8.14 11.58 7.92
N ARG A 119 -7.86 11.91 6.66
CA ARG A 119 -8.87 12.53 5.79
C ARG A 119 -9.93 11.48 5.50
N GLY A 120 -11.20 11.83 5.70
CA GLY A 120 -12.33 10.91 5.55
C GLY A 120 -12.74 10.17 6.84
N ARG A 121 -12.01 10.37 7.96
CA ARG A 121 -12.40 9.78 9.25
C ARG A 121 -11.94 10.63 10.44
N ILE A 122 -12.85 10.87 11.37
CA ILE A 122 -12.55 11.46 12.67
C ILE A 122 -13.04 10.51 13.77
N MET A 123 -12.12 9.92 14.50
CA MET A 123 -12.39 8.89 15.52
C MET A 123 -13.20 7.72 14.93
N LYS A 124 -14.47 7.56 15.35
CA LYS A 124 -15.37 6.50 14.88
C LYS A 124 -16.29 6.94 13.73
N MET A 125 -16.26 8.21 13.36
CA MET A 125 -17.10 8.76 12.30
C MET A 125 -16.33 8.69 10.98
N VAL A 126 -16.80 7.84 10.08
CA VAL A 126 -16.30 7.72 8.71
C VAL A 126 -17.19 8.55 7.81
N GLU A 127 -16.59 9.38 6.98
CA GLU A 127 -17.30 10.22 6.02
C GLU A 127 -17.80 9.41 4.82
N THR A 128 -18.89 9.86 4.24
CA THR A 128 -19.28 9.47 2.88
C THR A 128 -18.39 10.20 1.87
N ASP A 129 -17.96 9.52 0.81
CA ASP A 129 -17.22 10.15 -0.28
C ASP A 129 -18.20 10.88 -1.21
N GLU A 130 -18.21 12.20 -1.11
CA GLU A 130 -18.95 13.11 -1.98
C GLU A 130 -18.02 13.86 -2.96
N GLY A 131 -16.82 13.33 -3.18
CA GLY A 131 -15.78 13.95 -4.01
C GLY A 131 -14.91 15.00 -3.29
N GLN A 132 -15.06 15.15 -1.97
CA GLN A 132 -14.36 16.15 -1.17
C GLN A 132 -12.82 15.96 -1.17
N TYR A 133 -12.35 14.76 -1.52
CA TYR A 133 -10.92 14.42 -1.61
C TYR A 133 -10.49 13.92 -3.01
N ASP A 134 -11.17 14.36 -4.06
CA ASP A 134 -10.81 14.01 -5.45
C ASP A 134 -9.58 14.77 -5.95
N THR A 135 -9.24 15.88 -5.32
CA THR A 135 -8.04 16.63 -5.65
C THR A 135 -6.85 16.07 -4.85
N PRO A 136 -5.72 15.75 -5.52
CA PRO A 136 -4.49 15.36 -4.84
C PRO A 136 -4.07 16.40 -3.79
N ALA A 137 -3.54 15.92 -2.69
CA ALA A 137 -3.05 16.77 -1.61
C ALA A 137 -1.86 16.11 -0.92
N ASP A 138 -0.95 16.95 -0.42
CA ASP A 138 0.13 16.48 0.42
C ASP A 138 -0.44 15.98 1.75
N VAL A 139 0.01 14.80 2.14
CA VAL A 139 -0.37 14.17 3.41
C VAL A 139 0.91 13.83 4.19
N LEU A 140 0.80 13.68 5.49
CA LEU A 140 1.95 13.31 6.30
C LEU A 140 2.22 11.81 6.24
N TRP A 141 1.16 11.01 6.12
CA TRP A 141 1.25 9.58 6.00
C TRP A 141 0.14 9.03 5.09
N ALA A 142 0.40 7.88 4.49
CA ALA A 142 -0.54 7.15 3.65
C ALA A 142 -0.54 5.68 4.05
N THR A 143 -1.69 5.04 3.93
CA THR A 143 -1.84 3.65 4.36
C THR A 143 -0.98 2.68 3.55
N GLY A 144 -0.32 1.76 4.24
CA GLY A 144 0.39 0.64 3.62
C GLY A 144 -0.51 -0.38 2.92
N ALA A 145 -1.83 -0.24 3.04
CA ALA A 145 -2.78 -1.12 2.35
C ALA A 145 -2.71 -0.97 0.82
N CYS A 146 -2.42 0.26 0.32
CA CYS A 146 -2.08 0.53 -1.07
C CYS A 146 -1.19 1.78 -1.15
N LEU A 147 0.10 1.59 -1.32
CA LEU A 147 1.10 2.66 -1.35
C LEU A 147 2.06 2.44 -2.51
N MET A 148 2.15 3.41 -3.43
CA MET A 148 3.21 3.44 -4.44
C MET A 148 4.34 4.34 -3.97
N VAL A 149 5.58 3.85 -4.08
CA VAL A 149 6.79 4.54 -3.65
C VAL A 149 7.90 4.39 -4.70
N ARG A 150 8.75 5.40 -4.85
CA ARG A 150 9.97 5.29 -5.65
C ARG A 150 10.91 4.26 -5.03
N SER A 151 11.35 3.29 -5.81
CA SER A 151 12.24 2.24 -5.30
C SER A 151 13.58 2.78 -4.81
N GLU A 152 14.13 3.78 -5.52
CA GLU A 152 15.37 4.45 -5.10
C GLU A 152 15.22 5.10 -3.73
N LEU A 153 14.11 5.82 -3.50
CA LEU A 153 13.82 6.43 -2.20
C LEU A 153 13.65 5.38 -1.11
N PHE A 154 12.81 4.37 -1.36
CA PHE A 154 12.58 3.27 -0.42
C PHE A 154 13.90 2.61 0.01
N ASN A 155 14.75 2.28 -0.96
CA ASN A 155 16.05 1.64 -0.70
C ASN A 155 17.03 2.58 0.02
N SER A 156 17.05 3.88 -0.32
CA SER A 156 17.93 4.86 0.32
C SER A 156 17.60 5.11 1.79
N LEU A 157 16.33 4.96 2.16
CA LEU A 157 15.85 5.05 3.54
C LEU A 157 16.07 3.75 4.33
N GLY A 158 16.40 2.66 3.66
CA GLY A 158 16.58 1.34 4.26
C GLY A 158 15.28 0.55 4.41
N GLY A 159 14.24 0.92 3.66
CA GLY A 159 12.91 0.32 3.70
C GLY A 159 12.06 0.82 4.87
N LEU A 160 11.10 0.00 5.28
CA LEU A 160 10.26 0.23 6.47
C LEU A 160 11.04 -0.15 7.73
N ASP A 161 10.77 0.51 8.85
CA ASP A 161 11.44 0.19 10.12
C ASP A 161 11.00 -1.18 10.67
N ASP A 162 11.91 -2.13 10.67
CA ASP A 162 11.66 -3.51 11.15
C ASP A 162 11.28 -3.60 12.64
N ARG A 163 11.42 -2.51 13.41
CA ARG A 163 10.97 -2.44 14.82
C ARG A 163 9.43 -2.42 14.91
N PHE A 164 8.76 -1.94 13.86
CA PHE A 164 7.32 -2.09 13.71
C PHE A 164 7.05 -3.45 13.07
N PHE A 165 6.48 -4.35 13.80
CA PHE A 165 6.09 -5.65 13.24
C PHE A 165 4.87 -5.50 12.30
N ALA A 166 3.90 -4.73 12.74
CA ALA A 166 2.72 -4.28 12.00
C ALA A 166 2.07 -3.11 12.74
N HIS A 167 1.43 -2.22 11.99
CA HIS A 167 0.76 -0.99 12.44
C HIS A 167 1.72 0.14 12.82
N MET A 168 1.39 1.35 12.42
CA MET A 168 2.08 2.61 12.63
C MET A 168 3.37 2.80 11.81
N GLU A 169 3.81 1.82 11.07
CA GLU A 169 4.99 1.90 10.19
C GLU A 169 4.85 2.92 9.07
N GLU A 170 3.62 3.19 8.66
CA GLU A 170 3.30 4.19 7.64
C GLU A 170 3.26 5.62 8.20
N ILE A 171 3.35 5.79 9.52
CA ILE A 171 3.31 7.08 10.21
C ILE A 171 4.71 7.51 10.66
N ASP A 172 5.64 6.55 10.77
CA ASP A 172 7.05 6.77 11.15
C ASP A 172 7.86 7.43 10.00
#